data_ca855a267befe64c1e62e4b640f90395
#
_entry.id   ca855a267befe64c1e62e4b640f90395
#
_cell.length_a   1.000
_cell.length_b   1.000
_cell.length_c   1.000
_cell.angle_alpha   90.00
_cell.angle_beta   90.00
_cell.angle_gamma   90.00
#
_symmetry.space_group_name_H-M   'P 1'
#
loop_
_entity.id
_entity.type
_entity.pdbx_description
1 polymer ?
#
loop_
_entity_poly.entity_id
_entity_poly.type
_entity_poly.pdbx_seq_one_letter_code
_entity_poly.pdbx_strand_id
1 'polypeptide(L)'
;IDSPVAGFMMAKRGVRIDAMHFESFPYTSERARQKVLDLAAKLAGYAGEIRVHIISVTHIQEVLRDNCDEDYFTLLLRRFMMRLAERTANKFSCDALITGESIGQVASQTMKALLVTDSVVNMPVFRPVIGMDKEDIVKISRKIDTFETSILPYEDCCTVFTPAHPRTQPEIYKVENEEA
;
A
#
# COMPACT_ATOMS: atom_id res chain seq x y z
N ILE A 1 -8.45 -4.26 -4.08
CA ILE A 1 -8.52 -5.65 -4.56
C ILE A 1 -7.27 -6.41 -4.13
N ASP A 2 -6.07 -5.92 -4.46
CA ASP A 2 -4.80 -6.65 -4.35
C ASP A 2 -4.36 -6.88 -2.89
N SER A 3 -4.45 -5.85 -2.04
CA SER A 3 -4.01 -5.95 -0.63
C SER A 3 -4.82 -6.97 0.20
N PRO A 4 -6.17 -7.04 0.12
CA PRO A 4 -6.91 -8.09 0.78
C PRO A 4 -6.55 -9.50 0.29
N VAL A 5 -6.28 -9.67 -1.00
CA VAL A 5 -5.84 -10.95 -1.56
C VAL A 5 -4.46 -11.33 -1.05
N ALA A 6 -3.52 -10.38 -1.04
CA ALA A 6 -2.18 -10.60 -0.48
C ALA A 6 -2.25 -11.01 1.01
N GLY A 7 -3.05 -10.29 1.81
CA GLY A 7 -3.29 -10.63 3.21
C GLY A 7 -3.89 -12.03 3.38
N PHE A 8 -4.90 -12.38 2.60
CA PHE A 8 -5.50 -13.73 2.61
C PHE A 8 -4.47 -14.83 2.29
N MET A 9 -3.64 -14.62 1.27
CA MET A 9 -2.62 -15.61 0.89
C MET A 9 -1.63 -15.88 2.01
N MET A 10 -1.27 -14.86 2.79
CA MET A 10 -0.40 -14.99 3.96
C MET A 10 -1.13 -15.61 5.16
N ALA A 11 -2.35 -15.15 5.45
CA ALA A 11 -3.19 -15.71 6.52
C ALA A 11 -3.42 -17.22 6.33
N LYS A 12 -3.67 -17.66 5.09
CA LYS A 12 -3.81 -19.07 4.73
C LYS A 12 -2.57 -19.91 5.05
N ARG A 13 -1.39 -19.29 5.23
CA ARG A 13 -0.15 -19.95 5.67
C ARG A 13 0.03 -19.92 7.19
N GLY A 14 -0.98 -19.47 7.93
CA GLY A 14 -0.93 -19.37 9.39
C GLY A 14 -0.25 -18.09 9.90
N VAL A 15 0.00 -17.10 9.02
CA VAL A 15 0.57 -15.81 9.42
C VAL A 15 -0.52 -14.96 10.09
N ARG A 16 -0.22 -14.43 11.28
CA ARG A 16 -1.07 -13.41 11.91
C ARG A 16 -0.93 -12.09 11.17
N ILE A 17 -2.05 -11.41 10.92
CA ILE A 17 -2.10 -10.21 10.10
C ILE A 17 -2.54 -9.02 10.96
N ASP A 18 -1.75 -7.96 10.92
CA ASP A 18 -2.22 -6.59 11.25
C ASP A 18 -2.41 -5.85 9.93
N ALA A 19 -3.50 -5.10 9.79
CA ALA A 19 -3.77 -4.29 8.61
C ALA A 19 -3.35 -2.84 8.85
N MET A 20 -2.82 -2.19 7.82
CA MET A 20 -2.51 -0.76 7.85
C MET A 20 -3.25 -0.03 6.74
N HIS A 21 -3.85 1.09 7.10
CA HIS A 21 -4.48 2.02 6.18
C HIS A 21 -3.85 3.41 6.29
N PHE A 22 -3.42 3.93 5.16
CA PHE A 22 -2.99 5.32 5.04
C PHE A 22 -4.16 6.18 4.55
N GLU A 23 -4.46 7.23 5.29
CA GLU A 23 -5.55 8.15 4.95
C GLU A 23 -5.04 9.57 4.73
N SER A 24 -5.77 10.34 3.95
CA SER A 24 -5.45 11.73 3.59
C SER A 24 -6.65 12.65 3.83
N PHE A 25 -7.22 12.61 5.05
CA PHE A 25 -8.28 13.55 5.39
C PHE A 25 -7.76 15.00 5.36
N PRO A 26 -8.47 15.99 4.78
CA PRO A 26 -9.83 15.92 4.23
C PRO A 26 -9.92 15.50 2.75
N TYR A 27 -8.82 15.15 2.09
CA TYR A 27 -8.81 14.77 0.66
C TYR A 27 -9.44 13.40 0.39
N THR A 28 -9.40 12.48 1.36
CA THR A 28 -10.13 11.21 1.31
C THR A 28 -11.33 11.22 2.24
N SER A 29 -12.39 10.48 1.88
CA SER A 29 -13.64 10.48 2.60
C SER A 29 -13.68 9.48 3.76
N GLU A 30 -14.57 9.71 4.73
CA GLU A 30 -14.89 8.73 5.79
C GLU A 30 -15.36 7.39 5.20
N ARG A 31 -16.01 7.40 4.02
CA ARG A 31 -16.43 6.20 3.31
C ARG A 31 -15.23 5.38 2.80
N ALA A 32 -14.12 6.02 2.45
CA ALA A 32 -12.88 5.33 2.09
C ALA A 32 -12.32 4.57 3.30
N ARG A 33 -12.34 5.18 4.50
CA ARG A 33 -11.98 4.52 5.76
C ARG A 33 -12.89 3.33 6.06
N GLN A 34 -14.23 3.51 5.96
CA GLN A 34 -15.19 2.45 6.21
C GLN A 34 -14.98 1.26 5.26
N LYS A 35 -14.74 1.51 3.97
CA LYS A 35 -14.38 0.46 3.00
C LYS A 35 -13.22 -0.41 3.49
N VAL A 36 -12.20 0.19 4.06
CA VAL A 36 -11.04 -0.55 4.58
C VAL A 36 -11.39 -1.38 5.82
N LEU A 37 -12.19 -0.84 6.72
CA LEU A 37 -12.68 -1.58 7.90
C LEU A 37 -13.53 -2.79 7.49
N ASP A 38 -14.41 -2.61 6.51
CA ASP A 38 -15.24 -3.71 5.97
C ASP A 38 -14.40 -4.80 5.30
N LEU A 39 -13.34 -4.42 4.57
CA LEU A 39 -12.38 -5.37 3.98
C LEU A 39 -11.61 -6.12 5.07
N ALA A 40 -11.16 -5.43 6.11
CA ALA A 40 -10.47 -6.06 7.24
C ALA A 40 -11.38 -7.03 7.99
N ALA A 41 -12.66 -6.68 8.21
CA ALA A 41 -13.64 -7.56 8.82
C ALA A 41 -13.87 -8.84 8.00
N LYS A 42 -13.98 -8.73 6.67
CA LYS A 42 -14.08 -9.91 5.79
C LYS A 42 -12.82 -10.77 5.85
N LEU A 43 -11.64 -10.15 5.85
CA LEU A 43 -10.38 -10.88 5.93
C LEU A 43 -10.20 -11.57 7.29
N ALA A 44 -10.73 -11.00 8.37
CA ALA A 44 -10.71 -11.59 9.72
C ALA A 44 -11.41 -12.98 9.77
N GLY A 45 -12.37 -13.23 8.88
CA GLY A 45 -12.97 -14.56 8.72
C GLY A 45 -11.97 -15.66 8.34
N TYR A 46 -10.82 -15.29 7.77
CA TYR A 46 -9.74 -16.21 7.36
C TYR A 46 -8.50 -16.09 8.25
N ALA A 47 -8.22 -14.91 8.78
CA ALA A 47 -7.01 -14.61 9.54
C ALA A 47 -7.23 -14.65 11.06
N GLY A 48 -8.48 -14.70 11.52
CA GLY A 48 -8.83 -14.45 12.90
C GLY A 48 -8.87 -12.97 13.24
N GLU A 49 -8.45 -12.59 14.43
CA GLU A 49 -8.41 -11.20 14.85
C GLU A 49 -7.41 -10.40 14.00
N ILE A 50 -7.87 -9.28 13.43
CA ILE A 50 -7.05 -8.31 12.70
C ILE A 50 -7.11 -6.97 13.39
N ARG A 51 -5.96 -6.45 13.82
CA ARG A 51 -5.81 -5.07 14.28
C ARG A 51 -5.64 -4.17 13.06
N VAL A 52 -6.39 -3.07 13.01
CA VAL A 52 -6.29 -2.09 11.93
C VAL A 52 -5.59 -0.83 12.44
N HIS A 53 -4.46 -0.49 11.84
CA HIS A 53 -3.72 0.74 12.10
C HIS A 53 -4.09 1.78 11.06
N ILE A 54 -4.58 2.94 11.48
CA ILE A 54 -4.92 4.06 10.60
C ILE A 54 -3.90 5.17 10.81
N ILE A 55 -3.23 5.59 9.73
CA ILE A 55 -2.15 6.57 9.76
C ILE A 55 -2.44 7.67 8.75
N SER A 56 -2.51 8.91 9.22
CA SER A 56 -2.63 10.07 8.32
C SER A 56 -1.30 10.35 7.62
N VAL A 57 -1.37 10.54 6.30
CA VAL A 57 -0.24 10.97 5.47
C VAL A 57 -0.47 12.35 4.85
N THR A 58 -1.54 13.04 5.23
CA THR A 58 -1.94 14.34 4.68
C THR A 58 -0.79 15.35 4.71
N HIS A 59 -0.19 15.55 5.89
CA HIS A 59 0.91 16.50 6.04
C HIS A 59 2.13 16.14 5.17
N ILE A 60 2.47 14.85 5.09
CA ILE A 60 3.56 14.37 4.22
C ILE A 60 3.24 14.71 2.76
N GLN A 61 2.01 14.46 2.31
CA GLN A 61 1.60 14.75 0.95
C GLN A 61 1.63 16.26 0.63
N GLU A 62 1.21 17.09 1.55
CA GLU A 62 1.27 18.56 1.39
C GLU A 62 2.72 19.03 1.29
N VAL A 63 3.60 18.55 2.14
CA VAL A 63 5.04 18.89 2.09
C VAL A 63 5.67 18.42 0.78
N LEU A 64 5.39 17.19 0.34
CA LEU A 64 5.92 16.66 -0.92
C LEU A 64 5.40 17.46 -2.13
N ARG A 65 4.10 17.79 -2.16
CA ARG A 65 3.52 18.62 -3.22
C ARG A 65 4.17 19.97 -3.34
N ASP A 66 4.47 20.60 -2.21
CA ASP A 66 4.94 21.99 -2.17
C ASP A 66 6.46 22.12 -2.36
N ASN A 67 7.24 21.03 -2.18
CA ASN A 67 8.70 21.09 -2.15
C ASN A 67 9.41 20.14 -3.13
N CYS A 68 8.73 19.15 -3.69
CA CYS A 68 9.35 18.12 -4.55
C CYS A 68 8.84 18.21 -5.99
N ASP A 69 9.64 17.71 -6.93
CA ASP A 69 9.22 17.55 -8.33
C ASP A 69 8.04 16.58 -8.41
N GLU A 70 6.97 17.01 -9.10
CA GLU A 70 5.73 16.25 -9.27
C GLU A 70 5.97 14.81 -9.77
N ASP A 71 6.90 14.62 -10.69
CA ASP A 71 7.24 13.31 -11.25
C ASP A 71 7.69 12.28 -10.19
N TYR A 72 8.27 12.74 -9.08
CA TYR A 72 8.73 11.90 -7.98
C TYR A 72 7.71 11.73 -6.86
N PHE A 73 6.62 12.50 -6.85
CA PHE A 73 5.66 12.54 -5.75
C PHE A 73 5.22 11.15 -5.27
N THR A 74 4.75 10.29 -6.18
CA THR A 74 4.27 8.95 -5.82
C THR A 74 5.37 8.07 -5.22
N LEU A 75 6.59 8.14 -5.75
CA LEU A 75 7.73 7.37 -5.24
C LEU A 75 8.11 7.82 -3.82
N LEU A 76 8.21 9.12 -3.59
CA LEU A 76 8.54 9.70 -2.30
C LEU A 76 7.46 9.37 -1.27
N LEU A 77 6.18 9.57 -1.61
CA LEU A 77 5.07 9.19 -0.73
C LEU A 77 5.16 7.71 -0.32
N ARG A 78 5.41 6.81 -1.27
CA ARG A 78 5.54 5.38 -0.99
C ARG A 78 6.73 5.06 -0.09
N ARG A 79 7.87 5.75 -0.25
CA ARG A 79 9.02 5.62 0.65
C ARG A 79 8.65 6.01 2.08
N PHE A 80 7.94 7.12 2.28
CA PHE A 80 7.41 7.49 3.60
C PHE A 80 6.41 6.47 4.15
N MET A 81 5.51 5.97 3.32
CA MET A 81 4.57 4.90 3.72
C MET A 81 5.30 3.64 4.18
N MET A 82 6.36 3.22 3.48
CA MET A 82 7.18 2.07 3.88
C MET A 82 7.87 2.29 5.23
N ARG A 83 8.50 3.47 5.45
CA ARG A 83 9.08 3.82 6.76
C ARG A 83 8.05 3.82 7.88
N LEU A 84 6.87 4.38 7.64
CA LEU A 84 5.77 4.37 8.61
C LEU A 84 5.27 2.95 8.89
N ALA A 85 5.21 2.11 7.85
CA ALA A 85 4.83 0.72 7.99
C ALA A 85 5.85 -0.06 8.84
N GLU A 86 7.15 0.04 8.56
CA GLU A 86 8.20 -0.60 9.36
C GLU A 86 8.20 -0.10 10.81
N ARG A 87 8.06 1.21 11.03
CA ARG A 87 7.97 1.79 12.38
C ARG A 87 6.78 1.26 13.16
N THR A 88 5.63 1.11 12.49
CA THR A 88 4.43 0.54 13.10
C THR A 88 4.59 -0.94 13.37
N ALA A 89 5.13 -1.69 12.42
CA ALA A 89 5.42 -3.11 12.54
C ALA A 89 6.33 -3.38 13.76
N ASN A 90 7.43 -2.64 13.90
CA ASN A 90 8.32 -2.73 15.06
C ASN A 90 7.61 -2.42 16.38
N LYS A 91 6.75 -1.39 16.42
CA LYS A 91 5.97 -1.02 17.60
C LYS A 91 5.02 -2.12 18.07
N PHE A 92 4.47 -2.88 17.12
CA PHE A 92 3.48 -3.94 17.39
C PHE A 92 4.04 -5.35 17.26
N SER A 93 5.37 -5.48 17.21
CA SER A 93 6.09 -6.77 17.16
C SER A 93 5.68 -7.62 15.96
N CYS A 94 5.55 -7.00 14.79
CA CYS A 94 5.41 -7.70 13.53
C CYS A 94 6.81 -7.93 12.91
N ASP A 95 7.00 -9.06 12.25
CA ASP A 95 8.29 -9.52 11.73
C ASP A 95 8.51 -9.19 10.25
N ALA A 96 7.47 -8.76 9.53
CA ALA A 96 7.53 -8.49 8.10
C ALA A 96 6.44 -7.50 7.66
N LEU A 97 6.63 -6.92 6.49
CA LEU A 97 5.62 -6.14 5.78
C LEU A 97 4.99 -7.01 4.67
N ILE A 98 3.72 -6.78 4.37
CA ILE A 98 3.01 -7.42 3.27
C ILE A 98 2.40 -6.33 2.41
N THR A 99 2.64 -6.37 1.11
CA THR A 99 2.03 -5.46 0.14
C THR A 99 1.26 -6.21 -0.94
N GLY A 100 0.26 -5.56 -1.52
CA GLY A 100 -0.53 -6.08 -2.64
C GLY A 100 0.02 -5.65 -4.01
N GLU A 101 1.32 -5.43 -4.13
CA GLU A 101 1.95 -4.99 -5.37
C GLU A 101 2.04 -6.12 -6.39
N SER A 102 1.77 -5.81 -7.68
CA SER A 102 1.97 -6.70 -8.82
C SER A 102 2.78 -5.96 -9.89
N ILE A 103 3.81 -6.61 -10.46
CA ILE A 103 4.72 -5.99 -11.41
C ILE A 103 3.95 -5.50 -12.66
N GLY A 104 4.21 -4.24 -13.05
CA GLY A 104 3.66 -3.67 -14.28
C GLY A 104 2.19 -3.27 -14.22
N GLN A 105 1.53 -3.42 -13.09
CA GLN A 105 0.10 -3.07 -12.96
C GLN A 105 -0.13 -1.56 -12.98
N VAL A 106 0.76 -0.80 -12.37
CA VAL A 106 0.77 0.67 -12.37
C VAL A 106 2.19 1.20 -12.45
N ALA A 107 2.36 2.48 -12.79
CA ALA A 107 3.66 3.13 -12.99
C ALA A 107 4.62 3.01 -11.79
N SER A 108 4.11 2.99 -10.58
CA SER A 108 4.90 2.84 -9.35
C SER A 108 5.25 1.38 -8.99
N GLN A 109 4.85 0.40 -9.80
CA GLN A 109 5.10 -1.02 -9.57
C GLN A 109 6.03 -1.62 -10.64
N THR A 110 7.01 -0.85 -11.10
CA THR A 110 8.14 -1.36 -11.89
C THR A 110 9.22 -1.92 -10.98
N MET A 111 10.10 -2.79 -11.50
CA MET A 111 11.23 -3.33 -10.72
C MET A 111 12.09 -2.23 -10.09
N LYS A 112 12.38 -1.14 -10.84
CA LYS A 112 13.17 -0.02 -10.32
C LYS A 112 12.42 0.79 -9.26
N ALA A 113 11.12 0.99 -9.43
CA ALA A 113 10.30 1.67 -8.44
C ALA A 113 10.22 0.86 -7.13
N LEU A 114 10.06 -0.46 -7.22
CA LEU A 114 10.07 -1.35 -6.04
C LEU A 114 11.43 -1.33 -5.33
N LEU A 115 12.54 -1.38 -6.07
CA LEU A 115 13.88 -1.27 -5.48
C LEU A 115 14.04 0.03 -4.67
N VAL A 116 13.58 1.15 -5.24
CA VAL A 116 13.65 2.47 -4.59
C VAL A 116 12.76 2.54 -3.35
N THR A 117 11.57 1.97 -3.39
CA THR A 117 10.68 1.96 -2.21
C THR A 117 11.14 1.00 -1.13
N ASP A 118 11.79 -0.11 -1.49
CA ASP A 118 12.33 -1.09 -0.52
C ASP A 118 13.61 -0.61 0.16
N SER A 119 14.38 0.25 -0.48
CA SER A 119 15.66 0.73 0.06
C SER A 119 15.57 1.48 1.40
N VAL A 120 14.36 1.85 1.82
CA VAL A 120 14.13 2.60 3.06
C VAL A 120 13.69 1.74 4.24
N VAL A 121 13.57 0.43 4.06
CA VAL A 121 13.19 -0.53 5.11
C VAL A 121 14.20 -1.65 5.23
N ASN A 122 14.35 -2.17 6.44
CA ASN A 122 15.25 -3.28 6.74
C ASN A 122 14.49 -4.59 7.01
N MET A 123 13.17 -4.48 7.14
CA MET A 123 12.28 -5.60 7.41
C MET A 123 11.94 -6.33 6.11
N PRO A 124 11.76 -7.67 6.12
CA PRO A 124 11.30 -8.41 4.94
C PRO A 124 9.98 -7.85 4.39
N VAL A 125 9.88 -7.70 3.07
CA VAL A 125 8.67 -7.26 2.37
C VAL A 125 8.14 -8.39 1.50
N PHE A 126 7.02 -8.98 1.90
CA PHE A 126 6.37 -10.05 1.15
C PHE A 126 5.36 -9.48 0.15
N ARG A 127 5.40 -9.98 -1.07
CA ARG A 127 4.53 -9.60 -2.18
C ARG A 127 3.84 -10.82 -2.79
N PRO A 128 2.83 -11.38 -2.11
CA PRO A 128 2.21 -12.65 -2.51
C PRO A 128 1.63 -12.65 -3.93
N VAL A 129 1.25 -11.48 -4.44
CA VAL A 129 0.62 -11.31 -5.77
C VAL A 129 1.55 -10.72 -6.82
N ILE A 130 2.87 -10.63 -6.56
CA ILE A 130 3.83 -9.89 -7.37
C ILE A 130 3.87 -10.30 -8.85
N GLY A 131 3.71 -11.56 -9.16
CA GLY A 131 3.73 -12.12 -10.51
C GLY A 131 2.37 -12.62 -10.99
N MET A 132 1.28 -12.20 -10.34
CA MET A 132 -0.06 -12.65 -10.71
C MET A 132 -0.72 -11.68 -11.70
N ASP A 133 -1.44 -12.25 -12.67
CA ASP A 133 -2.30 -11.46 -13.54
C ASP A 133 -3.50 -10.89 -12.78
N LYS A 134 -3.99 -9.71 -13.21
CA LYS A 134 -5.11 -9.03 -12.55
C LYS A 134 -6.37 -9.89 -12.46
N GLU A 135 -6.63 -10.68 -13.50
CA GLU A 135 -7.79 -11.58 -13.54
C GLU A 135 -7.72 -12.65 -12.45
N ASP A 136 -6.54 -13.21 -12.18
CA ASP A 136 -6.37 -14.22 -11.16
C ASP A 136 -6.50 -13.65 -9.76
N ILE A 137 -6.01 -12.43 -9.53
CA ILE A 137 -6.24 -11.70 -8.28
C ILE A 137 -7.73 -11.44 -8.08
N VAL A 138 -8.46 -11.03 -9.13
CA VAL A 138 -9.91 -10.79 -9.09
C VAL A 138 -10.66 -12.09 -8.76
N LYS A 139 -10.29 -13.23 -9.35
CA LYS A 139 -10.90 -14.55 -9.01
C LYS A 139 -10.78 -14.86 -7.53
N ILE A 140 -9.58 -14.64 -6.96
CA ILE A 140 -9.37 -14.86 -5.52
C ILE A 140 -10.19 -13.86 -4.70
N SER A 141 -10.19 -12.59 -5.07
CA SER A 141 -10.95 -11.54 -4.39
C SER A 141 -12.45 -11.85 -4.33
N ARG A 142 -13.03 -12.38 -5.42
CA ARG A 142 -14.41 -12.86 -5.44
C ARG A 142 -14.63 -14.07 -4.52
N LYS A 143 -13.69 -15.02 -4.53
CA LYS A 143 -13.75 -16.22 -3.68
C LYS A 143 -13.76 -15.88 -2.19
N ILE A 144 -13.04 -14.82 -1.78
CA ILE A 144 -12.97 -14.39 -0.38
C ILE A 144 -13.94 -13.26 -0.04
N ASP A 145 -14.89 -12.98 -0.93
CA ASP A 145 -15.96 -11.97 -0.76
C ASP A 145 -15.43 -10.53 -0.53
N THR A 146 -14.25 -10.21 -1.04
CA THR A 146 -13.69 -8.84 -0.92
C THR A 146 -13.87 -8.00 -2.17
N PHE A 147 -14.24 -8.59 -3.30
CA PHE A 147 -14.27 -7.91 -4.60
C PHE A 147 -15.26 -6.74 -4.63
N GLU A 148 -16.54 -6.98 -4.29
CA GLU A 148 -17.58 -5.95 -4.37
C GLU A 148 -17.31 -4.76 -3.44
N THR A 149 -16.74 -5.02 -2.27
CA THR A 149 -16.31 -3.95 -1.35
C THR A 149 -15.09 -3.20 -1.91
N SER A 150 -14.14 -3.92 -2.52
CA SER A 150 -12.91 -3.32 -3.06
C SER A 150 -13.16 -2.35 -4.21
N ILE A 151 -14.18 -2.60 -5.06
CA ILE A 151 -14.49 -1.77 -6.22
C ILE A 151 -15.38 -0.56 -5.91
N LEU A 152 -15.78 -0.36 -4.65
CA LEU A 152 -16.52 0.84 -4.25
C LEU A 152 -15.71 2.11 -4.61
N PRO A 153 -16.35 3.15 -5.17
CA PRO A 153 -15.69 4.31 -5.77
C PRO A 153 -15.25 5.33 -4.71
N TYR A 154 -14.44 4.89 -3.76
CA TYR A 154 -13.86 5.76 -2.74
C TYR A 154 -12.36 5.87 -2.94
N GLU A 155 -11.85 7.09 -2.84
CA GLU A 155 -10.49 7.46 -3.18
C GLU A 155 -9.47 6.82 -2.21
N ASP A 156 -8.32 6.41 -2.77
CA ASP A 156 -7.15 6.01 -1.99
C ASP A 156 -6.20 7.21 -1.80
N CYS A 157 -5.42 7.21 -0.72
CA CYS A 157 -4.47 8.29 -0.45
C CYS A 157 -3.49 8.53 -1.60
N CYS A 158 -3.08 7.49 -2.33
CA CYS A 158 -2.13 7.58 -3.43
C CYS A 158 -2.70 8.26 -4.69
N THR A 159 -4.01 8.48 -4.77
CA THR A 159 -4.67 9.12 -5.93
C THR A 159 -5.00 10.60 -5.72
N VAL A 160 -4.72 11.13 -4.53
CA VAL A 160 -5.05 12.53 -4.17
C VAL A 160 -4.23 13.53 -4.99
N PHE A 161 -2.92 13.28 -5.12
CA PHE A 161 -2.00 14.11 -5.91
C PHE A 161 -1.26 13.22 -6.91
N THR A 162 -1.95 12.87 -8.00
CA THR A 162 -1.37 11.98 -9.02
C THR A 162 -0.53 12.78 -10.00
N PRO A 163 0.76 12.46 -10.19
CA PRO A 163 1.62 13.13 -11.17
C PRO A 163 1.15 12.88 -12.60
N ALA A 164 1.30 13.89 -13.47
CA ALA A 164 0.99 13.75 -14.90
C ALA A 164 1.95 12.78 -15.59
N HIS A 165 3.22 12.76 -15.18
CA HIS A 165 4.29 11.94 -15.78
C HIS A 165 5.09 11.20 -14.70
N PRO A 166 4.53 10.14 -14.06
CA PRO A 166 5.21 9.43 -12.98
C PRO A 166 6.48 8.74 -13.48
N ARG A 167 7.56 8.81 -12.71
CA ARG A 167 8.84 8.15 -13.00
C ARG A 167 8.71 6.64 -12.89
N THR A 168 8.78 5.94 -14.03
CA THR A 168 8.70 4.48 -14.10
C THR A 168 10.06 3.79 -13.99
N GLN A 169 11.14 4.52 -14.25
CA GLN A 169 12.52 4.03 -14.15
C GLN A 169 13.37 4.96 -13.26
N PRO A 170 13.04 5.07 -11.96
CA PRO A 170 13.78 5.93 -11.06
C PRO A 170 15.19 5.39 -10.81
N GLU A 171 16.13 6.31 -10.60
CA GLU A 171 17.48 6.05 -10.10
C GLU A 171 17.50 6.42 -8.61
N ILE A 172 17.97 5.51 -7.77
CA ILE A 172 17.87 5.66 -6.30
C ILE A 172 18.49 6.96 -5.80
N TYR A 173 19.67 7.34 -6.31
CA TYR A 173 20.36 8.55 -5.87
C TYR A 173 19.58 9.84 -6.23
N LYS A 174 18.82 9.84 -7.33
CA LYS A 174 17.99 10.99 -7.70
C LYS A 174 16.79 11.14 -6.78
N VAL A 175 16.19 9.99 -6.42
CA VAL A 175 15.06 9.98 -5.47
C VAL A 175 15.50 10.39 -4.07
N GLU A 176 16.69 9.96 -3.64
CA GLU A 176 17.28 10.36 -2.35
C GLU A 176 17.64 11.84 -2.30
N ASN A 177 18.15 12.39 -3.39
CA ASN A 177 18.41 13.84 -3.50
C ASN A 177 17.12 14.66 -3.48
N GLU A 178 16.06 14.17 -4.10
CA GLU A 178 14.74 14.82 -4.11
C GLU A 178 14.04 14.74 -2.74
N GLU A 179 14.36 13.70 -1.96
CA GLU A 179 13.82 13.48 -0.61
C GLU A 179 14.50 14.34 0.47
N ALA A 180 15.73 14.82 0.21
CA ALA A 180 16.57 15.55 1.18
C ALA A 180 16.11 17.01 1.39
#